data_b09050c5fae8a68cb53bc4615997ebdc
#
_entry.id   b09050c5fae8a68cb53bc4615997ebdc
#
_cell.length_a   1.000
_cell.length_b   1.000
_cell.length_c   1.000
_cell.angle_alpha   90.00
_cell.angle_beta   90.00
_cell.angle_gamma   90.00
#
_symmetry.space_group_name_H-M   'P 1'
#
loop_
_entity.id
_entity.type
_entity.pdbx_description
1 polymer ?
#
loop_
_entity_poly.entity_id
_entity_poly.type
_entity_poly.pdbx_seq_one_letter_code
_entity_poly.pdbx_strand_id
1 'polypeptide(L)'
;MDKIPLPKAIDELKVLVVDNQALIHDLIKSALLELGVKQVSSAQNAFHAVRLCQQDSFDVVLLAFNVSSDKDGFHLFEELKHNNYIGDKSTVVFLSAETSMELVNCIIELQPDDFWVKPLDASRVQQRFNYLLNIRRKLHKVMHCMDNGDYAAAIYHAERSLKDMGVAEYHPRLKRMIGECLINLREFATAERYFCQLKDEYDHAWVHIGLAKALFKQDKIDEAELLVEDLLERNDTRFLTYDLLAQYYISKEQFDVAYEQVKAA
;
A
#
# COMPACT_ATOMS: atom_id res chain seq x y z
N MET A 1 15.20 23.27 -7.28
CA MET A 1 14.85 22.22 -6.31
C MET A 1 13.92 22.84 -5.29
N ASP A 2 12.66 22.55 -5.35
CA ASP A 2 11.70 23.00 -4.36
C ASP A 2 12.04 22.35 -3.02
N LYS A 3 11.94 23.13 -1.96
CA LYS A 3 12.32 22.69 -0.63
C LYS A 3 11.29 21.69 -0.14
N ILE A 4 11.68 20.42 0.04
CA ILE A 4 10.79 19.39 0.59
C ILE A 4 10.22 19.91 1.93
N PRO A 5 8.90 19.99 2.09
CA PRO A 5 8.29 20.48 3.33
C PRO A 5 8.63 19.54 4.50
N LEU A 6 8.51 20.04 5.72
CA LEU A 6 8.64 19.19 6.91
C LEU A 6 7.42 18.23 7.01
N PRO A 7 7.60 17.05 7.63
CA PRO A 7 6.47 16.19 7.95
C PRO A 7 5.43 16.96 8.80
N LYS A 8 4.14 16.70 8.54
CA LYS A 8 3.06 17.27 9.35
C LYS A 8 3.25 16.95 10.84
N ALA A 9 2.93 17.91 11.70
CA ALA A 9 2.85 17.67 13.14
C ALA A 9 1.66 16.74 13.45
N ILE A 10 1.70 16.09 14.61
CA ILE A 10 0.67 15.09 14.98
C ILE A 10 -0.73 15.70 15.07
N ASP A 11 -0.84 16.95 15.48
CA ASP A 11 -2.10 17.69 15.61
C ASP A 11 -2.65 18.23 14.28
N GLU A 12 -1.85 18.19 13.21
CA GLU A 12 -2.24 18.52 11.84
C GLU A 12 -2.72 17.30 11.03
N LEU A 13 -2.49 16.09 11.57
CA LEU A 13 -2.86 14.87 10.89
C LEU A 13 -4.37 14.69 10.86
N LYS A 14 -4.89 14.32 9.69
CA LYS A 14 -6.28 13.92 9.49
C LYS A 14 -6.37 12.40 9.43
N VAL A 15 -7.13 11.82 10.35
CA VAL A 15 -7.32 10.37 10.46
C VAL A 15 -8.76 10.02 10.13
N LEU A 16 -8.97 9.05 9.25
CA LEU A 16 -10.26 8.44 8.98
C LEU A 16 -10.30 7.05 9.61
N VAL A 17 -11.35 6.78 10.37
CA VAL A 17 -11.65 5.45 10.92
C VAL A 17 -12.90 4.92 10.23
N VAL A 18 -12.79 3.77 9.58
CA VAL A 18 -13.90 3.10 8.89
C VAL A 18 -14.15 1.76 9.56
N ASP A 19 -15.26 1.64 10.29
CA ASP A 19 -15.65 0.43 11.01
C ASP A 19 -17.15 0.45 11.26
N ASN A 20 -17.80 -0.71 11.29
CA ASN A 20 -19.24 -0.78 11.58
C ASN A 20 -19.56 -0.76 13.10
N GLN A 21 -18.55 -0.86 13.96
CA GLN A 21 -18.68 -0.94 15.40
C GLN A 21 -18.40 0.43 16.06
N ALA A 22 -19.41 1.04 16.67
CA ALA A 22 -19.27 2.33 17.37
C ALA A 22 -18.20 2.29 18.47
N LEU A 23 -18.09 1.19 19.20
CA LEU A 23 -17.06 1.03 20.25
C LEU A 23 -15.64 1.13 19.72
N ILE A 24 -15.38 0.66 18.50
CA ILE A 24 -14.06 0.78 17.87
C ILE A 24 -13.74 2.25 17.53
N HIS A 25 -14.74 2.99 17.05
CA HIS A 25 -14.58 4.43 16.80
C HIS A 25 -14.22 5.19 18.07
N ASP A 26 -14.98 4.97 19.14
CA ASP A 26 -14.75 5.67 20.42
C ASP A 26 -13.39 5.33 21.03
N LEU A 27 -13.01 4.05 21.00
CA LEU A 27 -11.71 3.58 21.46
C LEU A 27 -10.55 4.23 20.69
N ILE A 28 -10.58 4.13 19.36
CA ILE A 28 -9.52 4.66 18.51
C ILE A 28 -9.46 6.18 18.63
N LYS A 29 -10.60 6.86 18.56
CA LYS A 29 -10.67 8.31 18.69
C LYS A 29 -10.10 8.79 20.03
N SER A 30 -10.47 8.15 21.14
CA SER A 30 -9.96 8.49 22.45
C SER A 30 -8.43 8.28 22.52
N ALA A 31 -7.94 7.13 22.07
CA ALA A 31 -6.51 6.82 22.06
C ALA A 31 -5.69 7.79 21.20
N LEU A 32 -6.21 8.22 20.05
CA LEU A 32 -5.54 9.16 19.14
C LEU A 32 -5.58 10.59 19.69
N LEU A 33 -6.67 11.01 20.32
CA LEU A 33 -6.77 12.31 20.99
C LEU A 33 -5.74 12.44 22.12
N GLU A 34 -5.53 11.40 22.91
CA GLU A 34 -4.49 11.36 23.95
C GLU A 34 -3.07 11.49 23.38
N LEU A 35 -2.83 11.01 22.15
CA LEU A 35 -1.57 11.21 21.43
C LEU A 35 -1.42 12.63 20.83
N GLY A 36 -2.49 13.44 20.83
CA GLY A 36 -2.49 14.80 20.28
C GLY A 36 -3.05 14.92 18.87
N VAL A 37 -3.60 13.86 18.27
CA VAL A 37 -4.31 13.96 16.98
C VAL A 37 -5.62 14.70 17.19
N LYS A 38 -5.82 15.81 16.49
CA LYS A 38 -7.02 16.68 16.69
C LYS A 38 -8.16 16.37 15.69
N GLN A 39 -7.83 15.77 14.55
CA GLN A 39 -8.78 15.59 13.46
C GLN A 39 -8.98 14.09 13.19
N VAL A 40 -10.02 13.51 13.82
CA VAL A 40 -10.40 12.11 13.64
C VAL A 40 -11.84 12.07 13.13
N SER A 41 -12.00 11.62 11.89
CA SER A 41 -13.30 11.39 11.25
C SER A 41 -13.68 9.92 11.33
N SER A 42 -14.98 9.63 11.39
CA SER A 42 -15.53 8.29 11.54
C SER A 42 -16.54 7.98 10.44
N ALA A 43 -16.42 6.82 9.81
CA ALA A 43 -17.39 6.30 8.85
C ALA A 43 -17.84 4.90 9.26
N GLN A 44 -19.15 4.66 9.29
CA GLN A 44 -19.71 3.36 9.70
C GLN A 44 -19.89 2.38 8.55
N ASN A 45 -19.71 2.83 7.30
CA ASN A 45 -19.85 2.03 6.09
C ASN A 45 -19.03 2.60 4.94
N ALA A 46 -18.91 1.84 3.86
CA ALA A 46 -18.14 2.20 2.68
C ALA A 46 -18.64 3.50 2.01
N PHE A 47 -19.95 3.67 1.85
CA PHE A 47 -20.54 4.86 1.24
C PHE A 47 -20.17 6.14 2.00
N HIS A 48 -20.25 6.10 3.33
CA HIS A 48 -19.87 7.24 4.16
C HIS A 48 -18.39 7.53 4.09
N ALA A 49 -17.53 6.50 4.05
CA ALA A 49 -16.08 6.65 3.88
C ALA A 49 -15.73 7.35 2.57
N VAL A 50 -16.28 6.88 1.44
CA VAL A 50 -16.08 7.51 0.12
C VAL A 50 -16.54 8.97 0.13
N ARG A 51 -17.70 9.27 0.70
CA ARG A 51 -18.23 10.64 0.81
C ARG A 51 -17.30 11.56 1.61
N LEU A 52 -16.71 11.07 2.71
CA LEU A 52 -15.73 11.85 3.48
C LEU A 52 -14.44 12.08 2.68
N CYS A 53 -13.96 11.08 1.95
CA CYS A 53 -12.80 11.20 1.10
C CYS A 53 -13.00 12.12 -0.12
N GLN A 54 -14.24 12.31 -0.58
CA GLN A 54 -14.58 13.31 -1.60
C GLN A 54 -14.50 14.75 -1.07
N GLN A 55 -14.70 14.94 0.22
CA GLN A 55 -14.74 16.26 0.85
C GLN A 55 -13.38 16.67 1.42
N ASP A 56 -12.56 15.71 1.81
CA ASP A 56 -11.29 15.95 2.50
C ASP A 56 -10.27 14.86 2.18
N SER A 57 -8.98 15.19 2.35
CA SER A 57 -7.88 14.24 2.23
C SER A 57 -7.44 13.76 3.61
N PHE A 58 -7.15 12.46 3.74
CA PHE A 58 -6.73 11.85 5.00
C PHE A 58 -5.28 11.37 4.94
N ASP A 59 -4.53 11.66 6.00
CA ASP A 59 -3.14 11.22 6.15
C ASP A 59 -3.03 9.77 6.61
N VAL A 60 -4.01 9.32 7.41
CA VAL A 60 -4.09 7.93 7.91
C VAL A 60 -5.53 7.45 7.75
N VAL A 61 -5.69 6.26 7.18
CA VAL A 61 -6.98 5.57 7.04
C VAL A 61 -6.88 4.24 7.78
N LEU A 62 -7.69 4.09 8.82
CA LEU A 62 -7.87 2.84 9.57
C LEU A 62 -9.14 2.18 9.05
N LEU A 63 -9.00 1.09 8.32
CA LEU A 63 -10.07 0.48 7.54
C LEU A 63 -10.38 -0.93 8.06
N ALA A 64 -11.57 -1.14 8.58
CA ALA A 64 -12.02 -2.48 8.93
C ALA A 64 -12.16 -3.34 7.66
N PHE A 65 -11.70 -4.59 7.72
CA PHE A 65 -11.85 -5.52 6.60
C PHE A 65 -13.33 -5.86 6.39
N ASN A 66 -14.08 -6.10 7.45
CA ASN A 66 -15.52 -6.28 7.42
C ASN A 66 -16.23 -4.96 7.79
N VAL A 67 -16.54 -4.13 6.79
CA VAL A 67 -17.15 -2.80 7.03
C VAL A 67 -18.65 -2.89 7.19
N SER A 68 -19.34 -3.59 6.29
CA SER A 68 -20.79 -3.84 6.36
C SER A 68 -21.24 -4.69 5.16
N SER A 69 -22.57 -4.93 5.06
CA SER A 69 -23.17 -5.73 3.98
C SER A 69 -23.12 -5.12 2.58
N ASP A 70 -22.73 -3.85 2.44
CA ASP A 70 -22.69 -3.15 1.15
C ASP A 70 -21.37 -3.35 0.40
N LYS A 71 -20.23 -3.33 1.12
CA LYS A 71 -18.90 -3.62 0.59
C LYS A 71 -17.99 -4.10 1.71
N ASP A 72 -17.08 -5.01 1.41
CA ASP A 72 -15.99 -5.34 2.30
C ASP A 72 -14.86 -4.29 2.22
N GLY A 73 -13.91 -4.37 3.14
CA GLY A 73 -12.79 -3.43 3.22
C GLY A 73 -11.85 -3.53 2.02
N PHE A 74 -11.76 -4.69 1.36
CA PHE A 74 -10.98 -4.88 0.16
C PHE A 74 -11.50 -4.00 -0.99
N HIS A 75 -12.77 -4.15 -1.34
CA HIS A 75 -13.40 -3.37 -2.40
C HIS A 75 -13.42 -1.86 -2.10
N LEU A 76 -13.58 -1.49 -0.82
CA LEU A 76 -13.48 -0.09 -0.43
C LEU A 76 -12.07 0.46 -0.63
N PHE A 77 -11.04 -0.28 -0.23
CA PHE A 77 -9.65 0.12 -0.42
C PHE A 77 -9.33 0.33 -1.91
N GLU A 78 -9.73 -0.61 -2.77
CA GLU A 78 -9.53 -0.51 -4.21
C GLU A 78 -10.28 0.72 -4.79
N GLU A 79 -11.53 0.97 -4.38
CA GLU A 79 -12.28 2.14 -4.80
C GLU A 79 -11.60 3.46 -4.38
N LEU A 80 -11.12 3.54 -3.14
CA LEU A 80 -10.43 4.73 -2.64
C LEU A 80 -9.11 4.97 -3.40
N LYS A 81 -8.41 3.91 -3.75
CA LYS A 81 -7.15 3.96 -4.52
C LYS A 81 -7.40 4.34 -5.98
N HIS A 82 -8.38 3.71 -6.63
CA HIS A 82 -8.76 4.00 -8.01
C HIS A 82 -9.19 5.46 -8.21
N ASN A 83 -9.93 6.02 -7.26
CA ASN A 83 -10.37 7.41 -7.29
C ASN A 83 -9.30 8.41 -6.79
N ASN A 84 -8.07 7.96 -6.49
CA ASN A 84 -6.98 8.77 -5.96
C ASN A 84 -7.32 9.50 -4.64
N TYR A 85 -8.24 8.96 -3.83
CA TYR A 85 -8.53 9.50 -2.50
C TYR A 85 -7.47 9.08 -1.47
N ILE A 86 -6.83 7.94 -1.69
CA ILE A 86 -5.65 7.47 -0.97
C ILE A 86 -4.52 7.21 -1.97
N GLY A 87 -3.31 7.59 -1.63
CA GLY A 87 -2.12 7.43 -2.46
C GLY A 87 -0.88 7.20 -1.60
N ASP A 88 0.30 7.37 -2.16
CA ASP A 88 1.58 7.12 -1.47
C ASP A 88 1.76 7.96 -0.19
N LYS A 89 1.08 9.11 -0.10
CA LYS A 89 1.05 9.96 1.11
C LYS A 89 0.18 9.41 2.22
N SER A 90 -0.85 8.66 1.89
CA SER A 90 -1.80 8.13 2.85
C SER A 90 -1.22 6.86 3.48
N THR A 91 -1.31 6.75 4.80
CA THR A 91 -1.00 5.51 5.51
C THR A 91 -2.29 4.73 5.68
N VAL A 92 -2.33 3.49 5.19
CA VAL A 92 -3.51 2.63 5.29
C VAL A 92 -3.24 1.46 6.23
N VAL A 93 -4.14 1.27 7.18
CA VAL A 93 -4.08 0.18 8.16
C VAL A 93 -5.37 -0.62 8.08
N PHE A 94 -5.27 -1.92 7.88
CA PHE A 94 -6.45 -2.79 8.02
C PHE A 94 -6.68 -3.20 9.46
N LEU A 95 -7.98 -3.24 9.83
CA LEU A 95 -8.44 -3.72 11.12
C LEU A 95 -9.27 -4.99 10.91
N SER A 96 -8.94 -6.10 11.57
CA SER A 96 -9.73 -7.33 11.49
C SER A 96 -9.78 -8.09 12.81
N ALA A 97 -10.92 -8.71 13.07
CA ALA A 97 -11.07 -9.72 14.13
C ALA A 97 -10.69 -11.13 13.63
N GLU A 98 -10.63 -11.31 12.34
CA GLU A 98 -10.30 -12.55 11.67
C GLU A 98 -8.82 -12.61 11.32
N THR A 99 -8.20 -13.77 11.52
CA THR A 99 -6.78 -14.03 11.24
C THR A 99 -6.62 -15.31 10.43
N SER A 100 -7.63 -15.68 9.61
CA SER A 100 -7.51 -16.80 8.68
C SER A 100 -6.36 -16.57 7.70
N MET A 101 -5.72 -17.66 7.25
CA MET A 101 -4.61 -17.56 6.28
C MET A 101 -5.06 -16.91 4.97
N GLU A 102 -6.29 -17.18 4.55
CA GLU A 102 -6.87 -16.60 3.33
C GLU A 102 -6.97 -15.07 3.44
N LEU A 103 -7.50 -14.57 4.56
CA LEU A 103 -7.58 -13.14 4.82
C LEU A 103 -6.19 -12.49 4.92
N VAL A 104 -5.27 -13.14 5.63
CA VAL A 104 -3.90 -12.61 5.80
C VAL A 104 -3.20 -12.52 4.44
N ASN A 105 -3.34 -13.53 3.58
CA ASN A 105 -2.79 -13.50 2.22
C ASN A 105 -3.41 -12.37 1.39
N CYS A 106 -4.73 -12.23 1.40
CA CYS A 106 -5.43 -11.14 0.71
C CYS A 106 -4.92 -9.75 1.17
N ILE A 107 -4.72 -9.57 2.48
CA ILE A 107 -4.20 -8.31 3.02
C ILE A 107 -2.73 -8.09 2.64
N ILE A 108 -1.91 -9.14 2.66
CA ILE A 108 -0.50 -9.06 2.21
C ILE A 108 -0.44 -8.59 0.75
N GLU A 109 -1.32 -9.09 -0.10
CA GLU A 109 -1.41 -8.69 -1.51
C GLU A 109 -1.78 -7.21 -1.67
N LEU A 110 -2.70 -6.69 -0.85
CA LEU A 110 -3.08 -5.27 -0.84
C LEU A 110 -1.96 -4.34 -0.36
N GLN A 111 -1.00 -4.91 0.36
CA GLN A 111 0.22 -4.24 0.85
C GLN A 111 -0.08 -2.95 1.63
N PRO A 112 -0.95 -3.01 2.66
CA PRO A 112 -1.17 -1.87 3.54
C PRO A 112 0.10 -1.54 4.33
N ASP A 113 0.10 -0.37 4.96
CA ASP A 113 1.21 0.04 5.82
C ASP A 113 1.28 -0.76 7.12
N ASP A 114 0.11 -1.25 7.60
CA ASP A 114 0.02 -2.08 8.80
C ASP A 114 -1.30 -2.88 8.85
N PHE A 115 -1.33 -3.88 9.72
CA PHE A 115 -2.50 -4.71 10.00
C PHE A 115 -2.69 -4.86 11.50
N TRP A 116 -3.86 -4.45 12.02
CA TRP A 116 -4.18 -4.52 13.44
C TRP A 116 -5.26 -5.54 13.72
N VAL A 117 -4.93 -6.50 14.56
CA VAL A 117 -5.86 -7.57 14.96
C VAL A 117 -6.69 -7.09 16.13
N LYS A 118 -8.03 -7.19 16.01
CA LYS A 118 -8.97 -6.99 17.11
C LYS A 118 -8.96 -8.22 18.06
N PRO A 119 -9.21 -8.07 19.38
CA PRO A 119 -9.63 -6.83 20.06
C PRO A 119 -8.50 -5.83 20.21
N LEU A 120 -8.84 -4.55 20.11
CA LEU A 120 -7.92 -3.43 20.34
C LEU A 120 -8.10 -2.87 21.75
N ASP A 121 -7.02 -2.38 22.34
CA ASP A 121 -7.02 -1.52 23.52
C ASP A 121 -6.29 -0.21 23.23
N ALA A 122 -6.50 0.81 24.07
CA ALA A 122 -5.95 2.14 23.86
C ALA A 122 -4.40 2.14 23.79
N SER A 123 -3.74 1.37 24.65
CA SER A 123 -2.27 1.28 24.68
C SER A 123 -1.73 0.70 23.37
N ARG A 124 -2.34 -0.37 22.87
CA ARG A 124 -1.94 -1.02 21.62
C ARG A 124 -2.16 -0.09 20.41
N VAL A 125 -3.30 0.62 20.38
CA VAL A 125 -3.56 1.63 19.32
C VAL A 125 -2.49 2.71 19.35
N GLN A 126 -2.18 3.27 20.51
CA GLN A 126 -1.18 4.32 20.67
C GLN A 126 0.22 3.84 20.26
N GLN A 127 0.63 2.64 20.68
CA GLN A 127 1.92 2.06 20.33
C GLN A 127 2.07 1.86 18.83
N ARG A 128 1.07 1.24 18.19
CA ARG A 128 1.08 0.97 16.75
C ARG A 128 1.02 2.26 15.95
N PHE A 129 0.21 3.22 16.37
CA PHE A 129 0.12 4.53 15.71
C PHE A 129 1.43 5.32 15.79
N ASN A 130 2.08 5.34 16.95
CA ASN A 130 3.41 5.95 17.10
C ASN A 130 4.46 5.28 16.20
N TYR A 131 4.41 3.97 16.04
CA TYR A 131 5.27 3.26 15.10
C TYR A 131 5.05 3.73 13.66
N LEU A 132 3.79 3.83 13.20
CA LEU A 132 3.45 4.36 11.88
C LEU A 132 3.93 5.80 11.68
N LEU A 133 3.75 6.67 12.67
CA LEU A 133 4.24 8.04 12.61
C LEU A 133 5.76 8.12 12.48
N ASN A 134 6.47 7.22 13.14
CA ASN A 134 7.93 7.14 13.04
C ASN A 134 8.37 6.75 11.62
N ILE A 135 7.70 5.75 11.02
CA ILE A 135 7.92 5.37 9.60
C ILE A 135 7.70 6.57 8.70
N ARG A 136 6.53 7.23 8.80
CA ARG A 136 6.19 8.41 7.98
C ARG A 136 7.25 9.50 8.08
N ARG A 137 7.73 9.81 9.27
CA ARG A 137 8.78 10.82 9.48
C ARG A 137 10.10 10.43 8.81
N LYS A 138 10.51 9.18 8.96
CA LYS A 138 11.78 8.67 8.41
C LYS A 138 11.76 8.58 6.88
N LEU A 139 10.63 8.15 6.30
CA LEU A 139 10.48 7.99 4.85
C LEU A 139 9.88 9.21 4.13
N HIS A 140 9.57 10.28 4.87
CA HIS A 140 8.84 11.46 4.38
C HIS A 140 9.39 12.02 3.06
N LYS A 141 10.72 12.14 2.95
CA LYS A 141 11.36 12.71 1.74
C LYS A 141 11.12 11.85 0.51
N VAL A 142 11.23 10.53 0.67
CA VAL A 142 11.02 9.57 -0.42
C VAL A 142 9.56 9.62 -0.86
N MET A 143 8.64 9.48 0.09
CA MET A 143 7.20 9.51 -0.16
C MET A 143 6.76 10.83 -0.82
N HIS A 144 7.26 11.98 -0.33
CA HIS A 144 6.96 13.28 -0.90
C HIS A 144 7.41 13.40 -2.37
N CYS A 145 8.60 12.90 -2.69
CA CYS A 145 9.10 12.91 -4.07
C CYS A 145 8.28 11.99 -4.98
N MET A 146 7.91 10.79 -4.52
CA MET A 146 7.05 9.87 -5.26
C MET A 146 5.69 10.49 -5.59
N ASP A 147 5.04 11.09 -4.62
CA ASP A 147 3.74 11.74 -4.78
C ASP A 147 3.74 12.92 -5.78
N ASN A 148 4.88 13.60 -5.91
CA ASN A 148 5.03 14.69 -6.87
C ASN A 148 5.55 14.20 -8.23
N GLY A 149 5.70 12.87 -8.44
CA GLY A 149 6.23 12.30 -9.66
C GLY A 149 7.73 12.52 -9.86
N ASP A 150 8.44 13.03 -8.85
CA ASP A 150 9.90 13.20 -8.90
C ASP A 150 10.61 11.90 -8.48
N TYR A 151 10.41 10.86 -9.29
CA TYR A 151 10.90 9.52 -9.00
C TYR A 151 12.43 9.44 -8.92
N ALA A 152 13.15 10.27 -9.69
CA ALA A 152 14.60 10.32 -9.63
C ALA A 152 15.10 10.85 -8.27
N ALA A 153 14.47 11.91 -7.75
CA ALA A 153 14.77 12.40 -6.42
C ALA A 153 14.35 11.41 -5.32
N ALA A 154 13.23 10.69 -5.53
CA ALA A 154 12.79 9.65 -4.60
C ALA A 154 13.84 8.54 -4.49
N ILE A 155 14.38 8.04 -5.61
CA ILE A 155 15.47 7.04 -5.62
C ILE A 155 16.69 7.59 -4.87
N TYR A 156 17.13 8.80 -5.17
CA TYR A 156 18.28 9.41 -4.49
C TYR A 156 18.09 9.46 -2.97
N HIS A 157 16.90 9.88 -2.49
CA HIS A 157 16.61 9.93 -1.06
C HIS A 157 16.51 8.54 -0.44
N ALA A 158 15.94 7.56 -1.14
CA ALA A 158 15.83 6.18 -0.67
C ALA A 158 17.22 5.53 -0.54
N GLU A 159 18.08 5.65 -1.55
CA GLU A 159 19.45 5.12 -1.50
C GLU A 159 20.28 5.76 -0.39
N ARG A 160 20.08 7.05 -0.13
CA ARG A 160 20.73 7.72 0.99
C ARG A 160 20.23 7.19 2.34
N SER A 161 18.93 6.92 2.47
CA SER A 161 18.34 6.35 3.67
C SER A 161 18.79 4.91 3.91
N LEU A 162 19.03 4.11 2.86
CA LEU A 162 19.56 2.76 2.98
C LEU A 162 20.98 2.70 3.60
N LYS A 163 21.71 3.82 3.62
CA LYS A 163 23.05 3.91 4.27
C LYS A 163 22.94 4.21 5.76
N ASP A 164 21.74 4.57 6.26
CA ASP A 164 21.50 4.86 7.66
C ASP A 164 21.03 3.61 8.38
N MET A 165 21.86 3.07 9.27
CA MET A 165 21.51 1.90 10.09
C MET A 165 20.34 2.17 11.05
N GLY A 166 20.04 3.43 11.37
CA GLY A 166 18.87 3.81 12.18
C GLY A 166 17.52 3.61 11.50
N VAL A 167 17.53 3.20 10.21
CA VAL A 167 16.32 2.87 9.43
C VAL A 167 16.39 1.47 8.82
N ALA A 168 17.26 0.60 9.33
CA ALA A 168 17.47 -0.75 8.78
C ALA A 168 16.19 -1.59 8.71
N GLU A 169 15.28 -1.45 9.67
CA GLU A 169 13.98 -2.11 9.70
C GLU A 169 13.07 -1.75 8.50
N TYR A 170 13.33 -0.58 7.85
CA TYR A 170 12.56 -0.09 6.70
C TYR A 170 13.27 -0.34 5.36
N HIS A 171 14.42 -1.00 5.36
CA HIS A 171 15.17 -1.27 4.13
C HIS A 171 14.35 -2.03 3.08
N PRO A 172 13.56 -3.07 3.42
CA PRO A 172 12.72 -3.74 2.43
C PRO A 172 11.72 -2.78 1.76
N ARG A 173 11.10 -1.89 2.55
CA ARG A 173 10.18 -0.88 2.03
C ARG A 173 10.88 0.14 1.14
N LEU A 174 12.03 0.65 1.54
CA LEU A 174 12.84 1.57 0.73
C LEU A 174 13.26 0.94 -0.59
N LYS A 175 13.69 -0.32 -0.57
CA LYS A 175 14.07 -1.07 -1.78
C LYS A 175 12.89 -1.27 -2.72
N ARG A 176 11.70 -1.57 -2.17
CA ARG A 176 10.47 -1.62 -2.95
C ARG A 176 10.15 -0.29 -3.62
N MET A 177 10.18 0.82 -2.87
CA MET A 177 9.94 2.17 -3.40
C MET A 177 10.92 2.53 -4.53
N ILE A 178 12.20 2.12 -4.45
CA ILE A 178 13.17 2.29 -5.55
C ILE A 178 12.71 1.52 -6.79
N GLY A 179 12.31 0.26 -6.64
CA GLY A 179 11.82 -0.55 -7.77
C GLY A 179 10.59 0.06 -8.44
N GLU A 180 9.63 0.54 -7.65
CA GLU A 180 8.43 1.24 -8.13
C GLU A 180 8.79 2.54 -8.88
N CYS A 181 9.74 3.32 -8.34
CA CYS A 181 10.24 4.52 -9.00
C CYS A 181 10.90 4.21 -10.36
N LEU A 182 11.71 3.16 -10.46
CA LEU A 182 12.32 2.73 -11.72
C LEU A 182 11.28 2.37 -12.78
N ILE A 183 10.22 1.65 -12.40
CA ILE A 183 9.09 1.34 -13.28
C ILE A 183 8.40 2.62 -13.77
N ASN A 184 8.12 3.56 -12.85
CA ASN A 184 7.46 4.82 -13.18
C ASN A 184 8.32 5.76 -14.06
N LEU A 185 9.65 5.70 -13.92
CA LEU A 185 10.60 6.38 -14.81
C LEU A 185 10.70 5.70 -16.19
N ARG A 186 10.04 4.56 -16.39
CA ARG A 186 10.16 3.70 -17.58
C ARG A 186 11.58 3.14 -17.80
N GLU A 187 12.38 3.08 -16.75
CA GLU A 187 13.71 2.48 -16.73
C GLU A 187 13.62 0.95 -16.57
N PHE A 188 12.85 0.30 -17.47
CA PHE A 188 12.44 -1.09 -17.30
C PHE A 188 13.59 -2.08 -17.26
N ALA A 189 14.64 -1.88 -18.07
CA ALA A 189 15.82 -2.73 -18.06
C ALA A 189 16.66 -2.58 -16.76
N THR A 190 16.63 -1.39 -16.16
CA THR A 190 17.26 -1.14 -14.86
C THR A 190 16.41 -1.75 -13.74
N ALA A 191 15.09 -1.61 -13.82
CA ALA A 191 14.14 -2.22 -12.88
C ALA A 191 14.26 -3.76 -12.87
N GLU A 192 14.31 -4.39 -14.04
CA GLU A 192 14.52 -5.84 -14.15
C GLU A 192 15.79 -6.29 -13.43
N ARG A 193 16.95 -5.69 -13.74
CA ARG A 193 18.21 -6.02 -13.06
C ARG A 193 18.13 -5.81 -11.55
N TYR A 194 17.47 -4.75 -11.13
CA TYR A 194 17.27 -4.42 -9.72
C TYR A 194 16.45 -5.47 -9.00
N PHE A 195 15.29 -5.86 -9.56
CA PHE A 195 14.45 -6.91 -8.97
C PHE A 195 15.11 -8.29 -9.04
N CYS A 196 15.88 -8.62 -10.10
CA CYS A 196 16.67 -9.85 -10.15
C CYS A 196 17.67 -9.94 -8.99
N GLN A 197 18.36 -8.85 -8.67
CA GLN A 197 19.28 -8.83 -7.53
C GLN A 197 18.55 -8.98 -6.19
N LEU A 198 17.35 -8.41 -6.07
CA LEU A 198 16.56 -8.51 -4.85
C LEU A 198 15.98 -9.90 -4.60
N LYS A 199 15.76 -10.72 -5.64
CA LYS A 199 15.32 -12.13 -5.47
C LYS A 199 16.28 -12.96 -4.62
N ASP A 200 17.55 -12.65 -4.63
CA ASP A 200 18.57 -13.34 -3.83
C ASP A 200 18.50 -12.97 -2.34
N GLU A 201 17.94 -11.79 -2.02
CA GLU A 201 17.80 -11.29 -0.65
C GLU A 201 16.39 -11.47 -0.06
N TYR A 202 15.36 -11.38 -0.91
CA TYR A 202 13.95 -11.29 -0.48
C TYR A 202 13.06 -12.21 -1.32
N ASP A 203 12.39 -13.13 -0.67
CA ASP A 203 11.30 -13.90 -1.28
C ASP A 203 9.93 -13.28 -0.98
N HIS A 204 9.79 -11.97 -1.24
CA HIS A 204 8.54 -11.24 -1.04
C HIS A 204 7.76 -11.10 -2.36
N ALA A 205 6.43 -11.17 -2.28
CA ALA A 205 5.52 -11.01 -3.42
C ALA A 205 5.87 -9.79 -4.30
N TRP A 206 6.14 -8.64 -3.70
CA TRP A 206 6.44 -7.41 -4.43
C TRP A 206 7.72 -7.47 -5.28
N VAL A 207 8.69 -8.32 -4.93
CA VAL A 207 9.93 -8.50 -5.73
C VAL A 207 9.61 -9.21 -7.03
N HIS A 208 8.87 -10.31 -6.92
CA HIS A 208 8.51 -11.14 -8.07
C HIS A 208 7.51 -10.43 -9.01
N ILE A 209 6.50 -9.77 -8.45
CA ILE A 209 5.53 -8.96 -9.21
C ILE A 209 6.23 -7.78 -9.90
N GLY A 210 7.17 -7.12 -9.20
CA GLY A 210 7.98 -6.05 -9.78
C GLY A 210 8.83 -6.51 -10.96
N LEU A 211 9.43 -7.69 -10.86
CA LEU A 211 10.19 -8.32 -11.94
C LEU A 211 9.29 -8.63 -13.14
N ALA A 212 8.17 -9.33 -12.90
CA ALA A 212 7.21 -9.65 -13.96
C ALA A 212 6.70 -8.39 -14.68
N LYS A 213 6.38 -7.34 -13.91
CA LYS A 213 5.97 -6.03 -14.47
C LYS A 213 7.07 -5.41 -15.34
N ALA A 214 8.33 -5.49 -14.93
CA ALA A 214 9.46 -4.98 -15.70
C ALA A 214 9.65 -5.76 -17.02
N LEU A 215 9.48 -7.09 -17.00
CA LEU A 215 9.56 -7.94 -18.18
C LEU A 215 8.42 -7.65 -19.17
N PHE A 216 7.17 -7.59 -18.73
CA PHE A 216 6.02 -7.25 -19.57
C PHE A 216 6.16 -5.86 -20.22
N LYS A 217 6.70 -4.88 -19.48
CA LYS A 217 6.94 -3.52 -20.02
C LYS A 217 8.05 -3.46 -21.07
N GLN A 218 8.88 -4.50 -21.17
CA GLN A 218 9.92 -4.66 -22.19
C GLN A 218 9.51 -5.59 -23.35
N ASP A 219 8.26 -6.09 -23.33
CA ASP A 219 7.78 -7.12 -24.26
C ASP A 219 8.60 -8.44 -24.25
N LYS A 220 9.22 -8.76 -23.11
CA LYS A 220 9.92 -10.02 -22.87
C LYS A 220 8.93 -11.10 -22.42
N ILE A 221 8.05 -11.50 -23.35
CA ILE A 221 6.86 -12.29 -23.04
C ILE A 221 7.26 -13.69 -22.53
N ASP A 222 8.16 -14.38 -23.24
CA ASP A 222 8.55 -15.75 -22.88
C ASP A 222 9.12 -15.85 -21.45
N GLU A 223 9.95 -14.84 -21.07
CA GLU A 223 10.52 -14.78 -19.72
C GLU A 223 9.47 -14.42 -18.66
N ALA A 224 8.52 -13.55 -19.01
CA ALA A 224 7.44 -13.13 -18.13
C ALA A 224 6.44 -14.28 -17.89
N GLU A 225 6.08 -15.05 -18.92
CA GLU A 225 5.15 -16.18 -18.83
C GLU A 225 5.71 -17.28 -17.91
N LEU A 226 6.99 -17.62 -18.05
CA LEU A 226 7.64 -18.58 -17.15
C LEU A 226 7.57 -18.16 -15.67
N LEU A 227 7.78 -16.86 -15.42
CA LEU A 227 7.69 -16.34 -14.05
C LEU A 227 6.24 -16.32 -13.55
N VAL A 228 5.29 -15.99 -14.41
CA VAL A 228 3.85 -15.93 -14.09
C VAL A 228 3.29 -17.29 -13.69
N GLU A 229 3.70 -18.38 -14.34
CA GLU A 229 3.29 -19.74 -13.97
C GLU A 229 3.61 -20.02 -12.48
N ASP A 230 4.84 -19.74 -12.05
CA ASP A 230 5.24 -19.90 -10.65
C ASP A 230 4.43 -18.98 -9.70
N LEU A 231 4.15 -17.74 -10.12
CA LEU A 231 3.45 -16.74 -9.31
C LEU A 231 1.97 -17.05 -9.13
N LEU A 232 1.33 -17.73 -10.10
CA LEU A 232 -0.06 -18.15 -10.00
C LEU A 232 -0.24 -19.32 -9.03
N GLU A 233 0.81 -20.12 -8.77
CA GLU A 233 0.78 -21.22 -7.80
C GLU A 233 0.94 -20.70 -6.35
N ARG A 234 1.49 -19.52 -6.17
CA ARG A 234 1.73 -18.92 -4.83
C ARG A 234 0.50 -18.19 -4.33
N ASN A 235 0.09 -18.46 -3.10
CA ASN A 235 -1.06 -17.82 -2.47
C ASN A 235 -0.87 -16.31 -2.20
N ASP A 236 0.38 -15.84 -2.05
CA ASP A 236 0.71 -14.44 -1.74
C ASP A 236 0.93 -13.55 -2.99
N THR A 237 0.87 -14.13 -4.19
CA THR A 237 1.07 -13.41 -5.46
C THR A 237 -0.04 -13.63 -6.47
N ARG A 238 -0.90 -14.62 -6.25
CA ARG A 238 -1.88 -15.10 -7.22
C ARG A 238 -2.79 -14.00 -7.74
N PHE A 239 -3.42 -13.24 -6.85
CA PHE A 239 -4.32 -12.15 -7.21
C PHE A 239 -3.58 -11.03 -7.96
N LEU A 240 -2.43 -10.59 -7.43
CA LEU A 240 -1.60 -9.55 -8.06
C LEU A 240 -1.11 -10.00 -9.45
N THR A 241 -0.90 -11.29 -9.65
CA THR A 241 -0.49 -11.84 -10.95
C THR A 241 -1.62 -11.77 -11.96
N TYR A 242 -2.85 -12.12 -11.58
CA TYR A 242 -4.01 -11.95 -12.45
C TYR A 242 -4.26 -10.47 -12.80
N ASP A 243 -4.14 -9.56 -11.83
CA ASP A 243 -4.25 -8.13 -12.07
C ASP A 243 -3.17 -7.63 -13.07
N LEU A 244 -1.92 -8.07 -12.88
CA LEU A 244 -0.82 -7.75 -13.79
C LEU A 244 -1.07 -8.25 -15.21
N LEU A 245 -1.56 -9.49 -15.37
CA LEU A 245 -1.92 -10.06 -16.66
C LEU A 245 -3.07 -9.28 -17.31
N ALA A 246 -4.11 -8.97 -16.54
CA ALA A 246 -5.23 -8.17 -17.04
C ALA A 246 -4.76 -6.80 -17.54
N GLN A 247 -3.94 -6.10 -16.77
CA GLN A 247 -3.35 -4.81 -17.18
C GLN A 247 -2.49 -4.94 -18.45
N TYR A 248 -1.70 -6.01 -18.55
CA TYR A 248 -0.92 -6.30 -19.75
C TYR A 248 -1.80 -6.49 -20.99
N TYR A 249 -2.82 -7.36 -20.92
CA TYR A 249 -3.72 -7.63 -22.04
C TYR A 249 -4.58 -6.40 -22.41
N ILE A 250 -5.00 -5.59 -21.43
CA ILE A 250 -5.64 -4.29 -21.70
C ILE A 250 -4.70 -3.38 -22.52
N SER A 251 -3.40 -3.33 -22.15
CA SER A 251 -2.41 -2.51 -22.87
C SER A 251 -2.16 -2.97 -24.32
N LYS A 252 -2.50 -4.23 -24.62
CA LYS A 252 -2.43 -4.84 -25.96
C LYS A 252 -3.79 -4.84 -26.69
N GLU A 253 -4.80 -4.17 -26.12
CA GLU A 253 -6.18 -4.11 -26.65
C GLU A 253 -6.86 -5.50 -26.76
N GLN A 254 -6.39 -6.48 -25.97
CA GLN A 254 -6.93 -7.84 -25.90
C GLN A 254 -7.93 -7.96 -24.75
N PHE A 255 -9.05 -7.25 -24.86
CA PHE A 255 -10.02 -7.08 -23.77
C PHE A 255 -10.69 -8.38 -23.32
N ASP A 256 -10.97 -9.32 -24.24
CA ASP A 256 -11.57 -10.60 -23.90
C ASP A 256 -10.64 -11.45 -23.02
N VAL A 257 -9.35 -11.48 -23.36
CA VAL A 257 -8.34 -12.19 -22.57
C VAL A 257 -8.16 -11.53 -21.21
N ALA A 258 -8.12 -10.20 -21.15
CA ALA A 258 -8.03 -9.45 -19.90
C ALA A 258 -9.23 -9.74 -18.99
N TYR A 259 -10.44 -9.82 -19.54
CA TYR A 259 -11.65 -10.16 -18.78
C TYR A 259 -11.56 -11.55 -18.15
N GLU A 260 -11.07 -12.55 -18.88
CA GLU A 260 -10.90 -13.90 -18.32
C GLU A 260 -9.86 -13.94 -17.18
N GLN A 261 -8.82 -13.09 -17.23
CA GLN A 261 -7.87 -12.97 -16.10
C GLN A 261 -8.55 -12.40 -14.85
N VAL A 262 -9.31 -11.34 -14.98
CA VAL A 262 -10.05 -10.74 -13.85
C VAL A 262 -11.08 -11.71 -13.26
N LYS A 263 -11.69 -12.54 -14.08
CA LYS A 263 -12.66 -13.54 -13.64
C LYS A 263 -12.01 -14.74 -12.92
N ALA A 264 -10.75 -15.03 -13.23
CA ALA A 264 -9.98 -16.12 -12.61
C ALA A 264 -9.34 -15.71 -11.28
N ALA A 265 -9.17 -14.38 -11.03
CA ALA A 265 -8.69 -13.81 -9.76
C ALA A 265 -9.70 -13.99 -8.64
#